data_c2f774f8bc4dcedf7b83acf068a1f696
#
_entry.id   c2f774f8bc4dcedf7b83acf068a1f696
#
_cell.length_a   1.000
_cell.length_b   1.000
_cell.length_c   1.000
_cell.angle_alpha   90.00
_cell.angle_beta   90.00
_cell.angle_gamma   90.00
#
_symmetry.space_group_name_H-M   'P 1'
#
loop_
_entity.id
_entity.type
_entity.pdbx_description
1 polymer ?
#
loop_
_entity_poly.entity_id
_entity_poly.type
_entity_poly.pdbx_seq_one_letter_code
_entity_poly.pdbx_strand_id
1 'polypeptide(L)'
;MIINPIKKRRVEKRLTQVDLALLVGVSQVYISQFETGGLTPSGIQTKRITEILGIDKETLNRELGQFYEARRKELKKRIEGDQRNGDARIPV
;
A
#
# COMPACT_ATOMS: atom_id res chain seq x y z
N MET A 1 2.82 5.07 -12.87
CA MET A 1 2.77 4.29 -11.62
C MET A 1 2.35 5.17 -10.46
N ILE A 2 1.41 4.70 -9.67
CA ILE A 2 0.94 5.45 -8.50
C ILE A 2 1.72 5.03 -7.28
N ILE A 3 2.20 6.01 -6.53
CA ILE A 3 2.93 5.74 -5.30
C ILE A 3 1.92 5.55 -4.17
N ASN A 4 2.21 4.59 -3.29
CA ASN A 4 1.37 4.35 -2.12
C ASN A 4 1.29 5.62 -1.25
N PRO A 5 0.10 6.08 -0.86
CA PRO A 5 -0.03 7.33 -0.12
C PRO A 5 0.59 7.29 1.28
N ILE A 6 0.61 6.13 1.92
CA ILE A 6 1.24 6.02 3.23
C ILE A 6 2.75 6.20 3.09
N LYS A 7 3.35 5.51 2.12
CA LYS A 7 4.77 5.64 1.85
C LYS A 7 5.14 7.06 1.49
N LYS A 8 4.37 7.68 0.59
CA LYS A 8 4.64 9.03 0.14
C LYS A 8 4.71 10.00 1.32
N ARG A 9 3.69 9.97 2.17
CA ARG A 9 3.63 10.92 3.28
C ARG A 9 4.63 10.59 4.38
N ARG A 10 4.92 9.31 4.57
CA ARG A 10 5.94 8.90 5.51
C ARG A 10 7.30 9.46 5.11
N VAL A 11 7.65 9.31 3.84
CA VAL A 11 8.92 9.80 3.32
C VAL A 11 8.99 11.32 3.40
N GLU A 12 7.91 12.02 3.10
CA GLU A 12 7.84 13.47 3.22
C GLU A 12 8.11 13.93 4.64
N LYS A 13 7.72 13.14 5.63
CA LYS A 13 7.99 13.45 7.04
C LYS A 13 9.33 12.91 7.52
N ARG A 14 10.12 12.33 6.63
CA ARG A 14 11.43 11.78 6.94
C ARG A 14 11.39 10.67 7.99
N LEU A 15 10.35 9.87 7.94
CA LEU A 15 10.19 8.73 8.83
C LEU A 15 10.56 7.46 8.08
N THR A 16 11.27 6.55 8.76
CA THR A 16 11.49 5.22 8.22
C THR A 16 10.25 4.37 8.48
N GLN A 17 10.20 3.19 7.87
CA GLN A 17 9.12 2.25 8.17
C GLN A 17 9.12 1.86 9.64
N VAL A 18 10.30 1.69 10.22
CA VAL A 18 10.42 1.36 11.64
C VAL A 18 9.88 2.51 12.49
N ASP A 19 10.23 3.75 12.13
CA ASP A 19 9.72 4.91 12.86
C ASP A 19 8.21 4.96 12.86
N LEU A 20 7.60 4.80 11.69
CA LEU A 20 6.15 4.84 11.60
C LEU A 20 5.51 3.67 12.36
N ALA A 21 6.13 2.50 12.30
CA ALA A 21 5.64 1.33 13.02
C ALA A 21 5.61 1.58 14.52
N LEU A 22 6.67 2.19 15.06
CA LEU A 22 6.73 2.53 16.47
C LEU A 22 5.62 3.52 16.86
N LEU A 23 5.39 4.51 16.01
CA LEU A 23 4.39 5.53 16.29
C LEU A 23 2.97 4.96 16.21
N VAL A 24 2.73 4.07 15.26
CA VAL A 24 1.41 3.44 15.10
C VAL A 24 1.18 2.35 16.14
N GLY A 25 2.26 1.74 16.63
CA GLY A 25 2.15 0.65 17.59
C GLY A 25 2.00 -0.71 16.93
N VAL A 26 2.63 -0.90 15.78
CA VAL A 26 2.62 -2.18 15.06
C VAL A 26 4.06 -2.55 14.71
N SER A 27 4.27 -3.75 14.19
CA SER A 27 5.60 -4.12 13.72
C SER A 27 5.87 -3.52 12.35
N GLN A 28 7.15 -3.41 11.99
CA GLN A 28 7.55 -2.88 10.70
C GLN A 28 6.95 -3.68 9.54
N VAL A 29 6.74 -4.98 9.72
CA VAL A 29 6.15 -5.82 8.69
C VAL A 29 4.78 -5.29 8.26
N TYR A 30 3.98 -4.83 9.23
CA TYR A 30 2.66 -4.27 8.91
C TYR A 30 2.79 -3.03 8.04
N ILE A 31 3.71 -2.12 8.39
CA ILE A 31 3.89 -0.91 7.60
C ILE A 31 4.34 -1.28 6.18
N SER A 32 5.28 -2.21 6.06
CA SER A 32 5.73 -2.68 4.76
C SER A 32 4.58 -3.25 3.93
N GLN A 33 3.72 -4.04 4.55
CA GLN A 33 2.56 -4.62 3.87
C GLN A 33 1.52 -3.57 3.48
N PHE A 34 1.32 -2.56 4.32
CA PHE A 34 0.43 -1.46 3.97
C PHE A 34 0.94 -0.71 2.75
N GLU A 35 2.25 -0.53 2.64
CA GLU A 35 2.86 0.23 1.56
C GLU A 35 2.95 -0.55 0.25
N THR A 36 3.00 -1.87 0.31
CA THR A 36 3.01 -2.69 -0.90
C THR A 36 1.62 -3.12 -1.35
N GLY A 37 0.62 -2.92 -0.51
CA GLY A 37 -0.75 -3.34 -0.82
C GLY A 37 -1.07 -4.75 -0.37
N GLY A 38 -0.17 -5.39 0.39
CA GLY A 38 -0.41 -6.73 0.89
C GLY A 38 -1.44 -6.80 2.01
N LEU A 39 -1.57 -5.71 2.75
CA LEU A 39 -2.56 -5.60 3.82
C LEU A 39 -3.19 -4.21 3.80
N THR A 40 -4.44 -4.14 4.20
CA THR A 40 -5.14 -2.87 4.37
C THR A 40 -5.19 -2.56 5.87
N PRO A 41 -4.86 -1.33 6.29
CA PRO A 41 -4.92 -0.98 7.70
C PRO A 41 -6.33 -1.14 8.25
N SER A 42 -6.43 -1.59 9.50
CA SER A 42 -7.70 -1.65 10.20
C SER A 42 -8.19 -0.24 10.54
N GLY A 43 -9.41 -0.12 11.04
CA GLY A 43 -9.95 1.19 11.43
C GLY A 43 -9.08 1.91 12.46
N ILE A 44 -8.63 1.18 13.49
CA ILE A 44 -7.77 1.76 14.53
C ILE A 44 -6.42 2.14 13.96
N GLN A 45 -5.85 1.29 13.13
CA GLN A 45 -4.56 1.57 12.49
C GLN A 45 -4.65 2.77 11.57
N THR A 46 -5.73 2.84 10.78
CA THR A 46 -5.97 3.99 9.90
C THR A 46 -6.04 5.29 10.70
N LYS A 47 -6.76 5.26 11.82
CA LYS A 47 -6.87 6.44 12.66
C LYS A 47 -5.50 6.93 13.13
N ARG A 48 -4.69 6.02 13.62
CA ARG A 48 -3.34 6.36 14.10
C ARG A 48 -2.45 6.86 12.98
N ILE A 49 -2.50 6.21 11.83
CA ILE A 49 -1.71 6.62 10.67
C ILE A 49 -2.10 8.02 10.22
N THR A 50 -3.40 8.30 10.13
CA THR A 50 -3.86 9.63 9.70
C THR A 50 -3.46 10.72 10.68
N GLU A 51 -3.51 10.44 11.97
CA GLU A 51 -3.08 11.40 12.97
C GLU A 51 -1.59 11.70 12.87
N ILE A 52 -0.78 10.66 12.69
CA ILE A 52 0.67 10.81 12.61
C ILE A 52 1.07 11.52 11.31
N LEU A 53 0.47 11.14 10.20
CA LEU A 53 0.84 11.68 8.90
C LEU A 53 0.14 12.99 8.55
N GLY A 54 -0.82 13.41 9.36
CA GLY A 54 -1.51 14.68 9.16
C GLY A 54 -2.40 14.70 7.92
N ILE A 55 -3.05 13.58 7.63
CA ILE A 55 -3.95 13.45 6.50
C ILE A 55 -5.32 13.02 7.02
N ASP A 56 -6.39 13.50 6.42
CA ASP A 56 -7.70 13.07 6.85
C ASP A 56 -8.03 11.68 6.32
N LYS A 57 -8.91 11.00 7.03
CA LYS A 57 -9.25 9.61 6.74
C LYS A 57 -9.82 9.42 5.34
N GLU A 58 -10.69 10.34 4.92
CA GLU A 58 -11.33 10.24 3.61
C GLU A 58 -10.31 10.34 2.48
N THR A 59 -9.39 11.27 2.60
CA THR A 59 -8.34 11.44 1.61
C THR A 59 -7.45 10.19 1.55
N LEU A 60 -7.05 9.69 2.70
CA LEU A 60 -6.21 8.49 2.74
C LEU A 60 -6.94 7.29 2.11
N ASN A 61 -8.19 7.07 2.48
CA ASN A 61 -8.96 5.97 1.93
C ASN A 61 -9.14 6.07 0.42
N ARG A 62 -9.40 7.29 -0.07
CA ARG A 62 -9.52 7.51 -1.51
C ARG A 62 -8.21 7.21 -2.23
N GLU A 63 -7.11 7.69 -1.71
CA GLU A 63 -5.81 7.49 -2.34
C GLU A 63 -5.36 6.04 -2.26
N LEU A 64 -5.65 5.36 -1.16
CA LEU A 64 -5.38 3.93 -1.06
C LEU A 64 -6.20 3.14 -2.08
N GLY A 65 -7.47 3.51 -2.25
CA GLY A 65 -8.32 2.87 -3.25
C GLY A 65 -7.75 3.03 -4.66
N GLN A 66 -7.26 4.22 -4.98
CA GLN A 66 -6.62 4.47 -6.27
C GLN A 66 -5.35 3.65 -6.44
N PHE A 67 -4.57 3.52 -5.37
CA PHE A 67 -3.35 2.73 -5.40
C PHE A 67 -3.65 1.25 -5.64
N TYR A 68 -4.63 0.68 -4.92
CA TYR A 68 -5.00 -0.71 -5.10
C TYR A 68 -5.54 -0.98 -6.50
N GLU A 69 -6.31 -0.05 -7.04
CA GLU A 69 -6.84 -0.18 -8.39
C GLU A 69 -5.72 -0.18 -9.43
N ALA A 70 -4.74 0.70 -9.27
CA ALA A 70 -3.61 0.75 -10.17
C ALA A 70 -2.78 -0.54 -10.10
N ARG A 71 -2.57 -1.05 -8.89
CA ARG A 71 -1.85 -2.32 -8.71
C ARG A 71 -2.59 -3.47 -9.36
N ARG A 72 -3.89 -3.50 -9.19
CA ARG A 72 -4.72 -4.56 -9.78
C ARG A 72 -4.59 -4.55 -11.29
N LYS A 73 -4.61 -3.39 -11.90
CA LYS A 73 -4.47 -3.25 -13.34
C LYS A 73 -3.09 -3.69 -13.83
N GLU A 74 -2.05 -3.34 -13.10
CA GLU A 74 -0.70 -3.77 -13.44
C GLU A 74 -0.57 -5.29 -13.41
N LEU A 75 -1.07 -5.91 -12.36
CA LEU A 75 -1.02 -7.36 -12.22
C LEU A 75 -1.81 -8.06 -13.31
N LYS A 76 -2.96 -7.50 -13.66
CA LYS A 76 -3.80 -8.06 -14.70
C LYS A 76 -3.09 -8.01 -16.05
N LYS A 77 -2.39 -6.92 -16.34
CA LYS A 77 -1.61 -6.81 -17.57
C LYS A 77 -0.53 -7.85 -17.65
N ARG A 78 0.14 -8.14 -16.54
CA ARG A 78 1.17 -9.17 -16.51
C ARG A 78 0.61 -10.53 -16.85
N ILE A 79 -0.54 -10.86 -16.26
CA ILE A 79 -1.18 -12.15 -16.51
C ILE A 79 -1.60 -12.27 -17.96
N GLU A 80 -2.17 -11.21 -18.52
CA GLU A 80 -2.58 -11.21 -19.93
C GLU A 80 -1.38 -11.33 -20.85
N GLY A 81 -0.27 -10.68 -20.51
CA GLY A 81 0.96 -10.79 -21.27
C GLY A 81 1.49 -12.20 -21.28
N ASP A 82 1.49 -12.85 -20.12
CA ASP A 82 1.95 -14.23 -20.02
C ASP A 82 1.06 -15.16 -20.83
N GLN A 83 -0.25 -14.95 -20.78
CA GLN A 83 -1.18 -15.75 -21.55
C GLN A 83 -0.95 -15.59 -23.04
N ARG A 84 -0.60 -14.40 -23.48
CA ARG A 84 -0.35 -14.15 -24.88
C ARG A 84 0.90 -14.84 -25.38
N ASN A 85 1.83 -15.13 -24.54
CA ASN A 85 3.00 -15.88 -24.89
C ASN A 85 2.69 -17.36 -25.08
N GLY A 86 1.45 -17.73 -24.90
CA GLY A 86 0.95 -19.01 -25.31
C GLY A 86 1.26 -20.16 -24.41
N ASP A 87 2.19 -20.02 -23.59
CA ASP A 87 2.63 -21.10 -22.81
C ASP A 87 2.51 -20.85 -21.36
N ALA A 88 1.56 -20.10 -21.07
CA ALA A 88 1.37 -19.62 -19.75
C ALA A 88 0.97 -20.75 -18.85
N ARG A 89 1.89 -21.53 -18.58
CA ARG A 89 1.61 -22.57 -17.70
C ARG A 89 1.82 -22.07 -16.33
N ILE A 90 0.82 -21.99 -15.58
CA ILE A 90 0.98 -21.57 -14.24
C ILE A 90 1.17 -22.78 -13.40
N PRO A 91 2.36 -22.99 -12.91
CA PRO A 91 2.60 -24.06 -12.00
C PRO A 91 1.86 -23.72 -10.73
N VAL A 92 0.99 -24.52 -10.39
CA VAL A 92 0.19 -24.24 -9.21
C VAL A 92 0.80 -24.84 -7.99
#